data_754849e756b9dd01d0a15f6a18f0d6b9
#
_entry.id   754849e756b9dd01d0a15f6a18f0d6b9
#
_cell.length_a   1.000
_cell.length_b   1.000
_cell.length_c   1.000
_cell.angle_alpha   90.00
_cell.angle_beta   90.00
_cell.angle_gamma   90.00
#
_symmetry.space_group_name_H-M   'P 1'
#
loop_
_entity.id
_entity.type
_entity.pdbx_description
1 polymer ?
#
loop_
_entity_poly.entity_id
_entity_poly.type
_entity_poly.pdbx_seq_one_letter_code
_entity_poly.pdbx_strand_id
1 'polypeptide(L)'
;QLDDKEIEVDLVAAAPQLEVMGPAGMEEMTEQLRGLFGQMGQNKRQTRKLKVAQAYKLLADEEAAKLVNEDDIKTQALHLMEQSGIVFIDEIDKVTGRSENQGGEVSRQGVQRDLLPLVEGTAVSTKYGVVKTDHILFIASGAFHLSKPSDLIPELQGRFPIRVELQSLSVQDFEAILMQTRASLVKQYQALLATEAVTLDFTADGITRLAQIAYDVNERTENIGA
;
A
#
# COMPACT_ATOMS: atom_id res chain seq x y z
N GLN A 1 39.47 -13.65 -11.85
CA GLN A 1 40.83 -13.21 -11.56
C GLN A 1 41.10 -11.74 -11.88
N LEU A 2 40.14 -11.01 -12.49
CA LEU A 2 40.24 -9.56 -12.77
C LEU A 2 39.34 -8.71 -11.84
N ASP A 3 38.54 -9.32 -11.02
CA ASP A 3 37.50 -8.66 -10.21
C ASP A 3 38.06 -7.65 -9.18
N ASP A 4 39.28 -7.91 -8.72
CA ASP A 4 39.97 -7.03 -7.74
C ASP A 4 40.85 -5.94 -8.39
N LYS A 5 40.95 -5.95 -9.72
CA LYS A 5 41.73 -4.93 -10.45
C LYS A 5 41.00 -3.60 -10.41
N GLU A 6 41.68 -2.51 -10.07
CA GLU A 6 41.14 -1.17 -10.12
C GLU A 6 41.15 -0.63 -11.57
N ILE A 7 40.04 -0.03 -11.97
CA ILE A 7 39.83 0.66 -13.23
C ILE A 7 39.21 2.05 -12.98
N GLU A 8 39.47 2.96 -13.90
CA GLU A 8 38.80 4.25 -13.92
C GLU A 8 37.52 4.13 -14.76
N VAL A 9 36.40 4.53 -14.19
CA VAL A 9 35.09 4.46 -14.85
C VAL A 9 34.38 5.81 -14.71
N ASP A 10 33.83 6.30 -15.82
CA ASP A 10 32.99 7.48 -15.83
C ASP A 10 31.55 7.09 -15.53
N LEU A 11 31.09 7.42 -14.34
CA LEU A 11 29.73 7.19 -13.89
C LEU A 11 28.96 8.51 -13.84
N VAL A 12 27.66 8.46 -14.10
CA VAL A 12 26.77 9.59 -13.85
C VAL A 12 26.80 9.88 -12.35
N ALA A 13 27.14 11.12 -11.99
CA ALA A 13 27.14 11.52 -10.59
C ALA A 13 25.72 11.34 -10.05
N ALA A 14 25.56 10.51 -9.00
CA ALA A 14 24.30 10.46 -8.28
C ALA A 14 23.94 11.89 -7.85
N ALA A 15 22.79 12.39 -8.31
CA ALA A 15 22.31 13.68 -7.86
C ALA A 15 22.22 13.64 -6.33
N PRO A 16 22.82 14.60 -5.60
CA PRO A 16 22.67 14.64 -4.16
C PRO A 16 21.16 14.69 -3.87
N GLN A 17 20.66 13.73 -3.11
CA GLN A 17 19.31 13.81 -2.55
C GLN A 17 19.32 14.94 -1.54
N LEU A 18 19.08 16.16 -2.02
CA LEU A 18 18.76 17.30 -1.17
C LEU A 18 17.33 17.04 -0.65
N GLU A 19 17.23 16.49 0.54
CA GLU A 19 16.00 16.55 1.34
C GLU A 19 15.75 18.03 1.68
N VAL A 20 15.14 18.75 0.75
CA VAL A 20 14.61 20.07 1.04
C VAL A 20 13.31 19.84 1.81
N MET A 21 13.39 19.81 3.12
CA MET A 21 12.23 19.96 4.00
C MET A 21 11.78 21.42 3.90
N GLY A 22 10.85 21.69 3.00
CA GLY A 22 10.13 22.96 2.96
C GLY A 22 9.06 23.01 4.05
N PRO A 23 8.75 24.18 4.62
CA PRO A 23 7.60 24.33 5.50
C PRO A 23 6.30 23.98 4.78
N ALA A 24 5.33 23.42 5.54
CA ALA A 24 4.04 23.03 5.03
C ALA A 24 3.37 24.16 4.22
N GLY A 25 3.03 23.90 2.96
CA GLY A 25 2.41 24.86 2.04
C GLY A 25 3.29 25.33 0.86
N MET A 26 4.55 24.86 0.74
CA MET A 26 5.45 25.21 -0.37
C MET A 26 5.84 23.99 -1.23
N GLU A 27 5.02 22.95 -1.26
CA GLU A 27 5.31 21.69 -1.94
C GLU A 27 5.50 21.86 -3.46
N GLU A 28 4.66 22.66 -4.12
CA GLU A 28 4.78 22.93 -5.57
C GLU A 28 6.08 23.67 -5.94
N MET A 29 6.52 24.60 -5.10
CA MET A 29 7.76 25.34 -5.35
C MET A 29 8.98 24.45 -5.11
N THR A 30 8.89 23.52 -4.18
CA THR A 30 9.94 22.53 -3.89
C THR A 30 10.07 21.53 -5.04
N GLU A 31 8.96 21.12 -5.65
CA GLU A 31 8.98 20.24 -6.84
C GLU A 31 9.51 20.95 -8.08
N GLN A 32 9.16 22.21 -8.31
CA GLN A 32 9.71 23.02 -9.41
C GLN A 32 11.22 23.22 -9.24
N LEU A 33 11.69 23.47 -8.03
CA LEU A 33 13.13 23.56 -7.73
C LEU A 33 13.83 22.21 -7.93
N ARG A 34 13.23 21.08 -7.50
CA ARG A 34 13.75 19.72 -7.77
C ARG A 34 13.86 19.44 -9.27
N GLY A 35 12.86 19.85 -10.06
CA GLY A 35 12.88 19.71 -11.52
C GLY A 35 14.02 20.51 -12.18
N LEU A 36 14.22 21.75 -11.74
CA LEU A 36 15.30 22.60 -12.22
C LEU A 36 16.70 22.08 -11.82
N PHE A 37 16.88 21.65 -10.58
CA PHE A 37 18.13 21.05 -10.11
C PHE A 37 18.40 19.68 -10.71
N GLY A 38 17.35 18.88 -10.97
CA GLY A 38 17.45 17.59 -11.68
C GLY A 38 17.96 17.75 -13.10
N GLN A 39 17.49 18.76 -13.84
CA GLN A 39 17.99 19.07 -15.19
C GLN A 39 19.41 19.60 -15.21
N MET A 40 19.83 20.37 -14.22
CA MET A 40 21.21 20.87 -14.12
C MET A 40 22.22 19.82 -13.64
N GLY A 41 21.77 18.78 -12.93
CA GLY A 41 22.62 17.73 -12.37
C GLY A 41 22.86 16.51 -13.30
N GLN A 42 22.02 16.31 -14.30
CA GLN A 42 21.99 15.08 -15.12
C GLN A 42 23.20 14.85 -16.03
N ASN A 43 24.17 15.77 -16.14
CA ASN A 43 25.28 15.65 -17.08
C ASN A 43 26.68 15.73 -16.47
N LYS A 44 26.85 15.69 -15.15
CA LYS A 44 28.18 15.61 -14.54
C LYS A 44 28.60 14.16 -14.41
N ARG A 45 29.36 13.66 -15.39
CA ARG A 45 30.10 12.41 -15.23
C ARG A 45 31.26 12.65 -14.28
N GLN A 46 31.43 11.72 -13.32
CA GLN A 46 32.59 11.70 -12.43
C GLN A 46 33.39 10.44 -12.69
N THR A 47 34.67 10.62 -13.01
CA THR A 47 35.59 9.50 -13.08
C THR A 47 35.89 9.01 -11.67
N ARG A 48 35.60 7.73 -11.41
CA ARG A 48 35.90 7.05 -10.13
C ARG A 48 36.80 5.84 -10.37
N LYS A 49 37.74 5.63 -9.46
CA LYS A 49 38.54 4.40 -9.38
C LYS A 49 37.77 3.36 -8.60
N LEU A 50 37.43 2.26 -9.24
CA LEU A 50 36.63 1.17 -8.65
C LEU A 50 37.20 -0.16 -9.06
N LYS A 51 36.98 -1.20 -8.23
CA LYS A 51 37.24 -2.57 -8.61
C LYS A 51 36.34 -3.00 -9.76
N VAL A 52 36.83 -3.86 -10.66
CA VAL A 52 36.08 -4.33 -11.85
C VAL A 52 34.68 -4.86 -11.45
N ALA A 53 34.59 -5.69 -10.41
CA ALA A 53 33.33 -6.24 -9.96
C ALA A 53 32.32 -5.16 -9.54
N GLN A 54 32.77 -4.08 -8.88
CA GLN A 54 31.93 -2.96 -8.48
C GLN A 54 31.54 -2.08 -9.67
N ALA A 55 32.51 -1.80 -10.55
CA ALA A 55 32.30 -1.03 -11.76
C ALA A 55 31.29 -1.71 -12.69
N TYR A 56 31.38 -3.03 -12.87
CA TYR A 56 30.45 -3.81 -13.68
C TYR A 56 29.00 -3.68 -13.19
N LYS A 57 28.78 -3.81 -11.89
CA LYS A 57 27.44 -3.68 -11.31
C LYS A 57 26.86 -2.29 -11.55
N LEU A 58 27.64 -1.23 -11.25
CA LEU A 58 27.18 0.14 -11.40
C LEU A 58 26.91 0.51 -12.87
N LEU A 59 27.74 0.04 -13.80
CA LEU A 59 27.51 0.24 -15.23
C LEU A 59 26.31 -0.55 -15.74
N ALA A 60 26.11 -1.75 -15.26
CA ALA A 60 24.93 -2.55 -15.62
C ALA A 60 23.63 -1.89 -15.13
N ASP A 61 23.63 -1.35 -13.91
CA ASP A 61 22.49 -0.61 -13.35
C ASP A 61 22.24 0.70 -14.15
N GLU A 62 23.31 1.42 -14.56
CA GLU A 62 23.20 2.64 -15.37
C GLU A 62 22.64 2.33 -16.77
N GLU A 63 23.14 1.27 -17.43
CA GLU A 63 22.63 0.87 -18.75
C GLU A 63 21.20 0.32 -18.67
N ALA A 64 20.88 -0.43 -17.64
CA ALA A 64 19.51 -0.90 -17.41
C ALA A 64 18.53 0.27 -17.22
N ALA A 65 18.94 1.32 -16.49
CA ALA A 65 18.13 2.53 -16.31
C ALA A 65 17.84 3.26 -17.63
N LYS A 66 18.78 3.24 -18.60
CA LYS A 66 18.57 3.84 -19.92
C LYS A 66 17.56 3.08 -20.79
N LEU A 67 17.38 1.78 -20.53
CA LEU A 67 16.39 0.95 -21.25
C LEU A 67 14.97 1.15 -20.75
N VAL A 68 14.80 1.82 -19.60
CA VAL A 68 13.51 2.07 -18.98
C VAL A 68 13.03 3.47 -19.41
N ASN A 69 11.92 3.52 -20.11
CA ASN A 69 11.23 4.79 -20.42
C ASN A 69 10.23 5.10 -19.31
N GLU A 70 10.59 5.99 -18.40
CA GLU A 70 9.71 6.37 -17.27
C GLU A 70 8.37 6.97 -17.72
N ASP A 71 8.33 7.69 -18.84
CA ASP A 71 7.11 8.31 -19.33
C ASP A 71 6.15 7.26 -19.92
N ASP A 72 6.69 6.23 -20.58
CA ASP A 72 5.87 5.09 -21.02
C ASP A 72 5.31 4.31 -19.82
N ILE A 73 6.12 4.12 -18.77
CA ILE A 73 5.65 3.46 -17.54
C ILE A 73 4.53 4.26 -16.88
N LYS A 74 4.69 5.58 -16.76
CA LYS A 74 3.63 6.45 -16.19
C LYS A 74 2.36 6.38 -17.01
N THR A 75 2.49 6.47 -18.33
CA THR A 75 1.34 6.40 -19.25
C THR A 75 0.61 5.06 -19.13
N GLN A 76 1.36 3.95 -19.12
CA GLN A 76 0.78 2.62 -18.94
C GLN A 76 0.15 2.45 -17.56
N ALA A 77 0.80 2.95 -16.49
CA ALA A 77 0.28 2.87 -15.13
C ALA A 77 -1.05 3.64 -14.99
N LEU A 78 -1.14 4.85 -15.53
CA LEU A 78 -2.37 5.64 -15.56
C LEU A 78 -3.47 4.91 -16.31
N HIS A 79 -3.17 4.37 -17.49
CA HIS A 79 -4.12 3.61 -18.29
C HIS A 79 -4.62 2.35 -17.56
N LEU A 80 -3.72 1.57 -16.95
CA LEU A 80 -4.08 0.39 -16.18
C LEU A 80 -4.92 0.73 -14.95
N MET A 81 -4.59 1.83 -14.27
CA MET A 81 -5.38 2.31 -13.14
C MET A 81 -6.80 2.68 -13.56
N GLU A 82 -6.96 3.41 -14.67
CA GLU A 82 -8.27 3.81 -15.18
C GLU A 82 -9.13 2.62 -15.65
N GLN A 83 -8.51 1.60 -16.27
CA GLN A 83 -9.25 0.50 -16.90
C GLN A 83 -9.39 -0.75 -16.04
N SER A 84 -8.51 -0.93 -15.06
CA SER A 84 -8.43 -2.16 -14.25
C SER A 84 -8.12 -1.89 -12.78
N GLY A 85 -8.21 -0.62 -12.35
CA GLY A 85 -7.94 -0.23 -10.97
C GLY A 85 -8.98 -0.77 -9.99
N ILE A 86 -8.52 -1.10 -8.79
CA ILE A 86 -9.36 -1.48 -7.65
C ILE A 86 -9.01 -0.56 -6.49
N VAL A 87 -10.02 0.06 -5.89
CA VAL A 87 -9.88 0.92 -4.71
C VAL A 87 -10.63 0.30 -3.54
N PHE A 88 -9.92 0.08 -2.43
CA PHE A 88 -10.53 -0.34 -1.18
C PHE A 88 -10.77 0.87 -0.28
N ILE A 89 -11.98 0.96 0.27
CA ILE A 89 -12.38 1.93 1.28
C ILE A 89 -12.67 1.13 2.55
N ASP A 90 -11.73 1.13 3.47
CA ASP A 90 -11.89 0.40 4.73
C ASP A 90 -12.62 1.25 5.78
N GLU A 91 -13.25 0.59 6.75
CA GLU A 91 -13.98 1.21 7.85
C GLU A 91 -15.06 2.23 7.42
N ILE A 92 -15.79 1.96 6.34
CA ILE A 92 -16.84 2.88 5.85
C ILE A 92 -17.97 3.07 6.87
N ASP A 93 -18.14 2.14 7.82
CA ASP A 93 -19.07 2.27 8.94
C ASP A 93 -18.75 3.45 9.87
N LYS A 94 -17.49 3.92 9.91
CA LYS A 94 -17.08 5.07 10.73
C LYS A 94 -17.68 6.39 10.24
N VAL A 95 -18.08 6.46 8.97
CA VAL A 95 -18.74 7.65 8.41
C VAL A 95 -20.28 7.57 8.46
N THR A 96 -20.85 6.44 8.93
CA THR A 96 -22.31 6.25 9.02
C THR A 96 -22.88 6.64 10.38
N GLY A 97 -22.05 6.74 11.44
CA GLY A 97 -22.51 6.82 12.82
C GLY A 97 -23.44 8.00 13.11
N ARG A 98 -24.62 7.73 13.67
CA ARG A 98 -25.45 8.71 14.35
C ARG A 98 -24.72 9.18 15.60
N SER A 99 -24.17 10.38 15.57
CA SER A 99 -23.63 11.01 16.77
C SER A 99 -24.79 11.68 17.52
N GLU A 100 -24.97 11.38 18.79
CA GLU A 100 -25.91 12.09 19.67
C GLU A 100 -25.54 13.59 19.85
N ASN A 101 -24.33 13.98 19.39
CA ASN A 101 -23.86 15.37 19.38
C ASN A 101 -24.01 15.98 17.98
N GLN A 102 -24.87 16.97 17.84
CA GLN A 102 -25.24 17.67 16.60
C GLN A 102 -24.07 18.17 15.71
N GLY A 103 -22.87 18.35 16.25
CA GLY A 103 -21.70 18.81 15.45
C GLY A 103 -20.97 17.74 14.65
N GLY A 104 -21.05 16.47 15.04
CA GLY A 104 -20.32 15.38 14.38
C GLY A 104 -21.06 14.76 13.18
N GLU A 105 -22.36 14.90 13.12
CA GLU A 105 -23.19 14.33 12.05
C GLU A 105 -22.99 15.03 10.70
N VAL A 106 -22.94 16.36 10.71
CA VAL A 106 -22.69 17.17 9.51
C VAL A 106 -21.33 16.84 8.88
N SER A 107 -20.29 16.62 9.71
CA SER A 107 -18.96 16.27 9.23
C SER A 107 -18.92 14.88 8.59
N ARG A 108 -19.59 13.88 9.13
CA ARG A 108 -19.62 12.51 8.61
C ARG A 108 -20.39 12.40 7.29
N GLN A 109 -21.54 13.06 7.20
CA GLN A 109 -22.29 13.17 5.93
C GLN A 109 -21.48 13.95 4.87
N GLY A 110 -20.70 14.94 5.29
CA GLY A 110 -19.75 15.64 4.40
C GLY A 110 -18.78 14.68 3.76
N VAL A 111 -18.11 13.82 4.55
CA VAL A 111 -17.18 12.81 4.04
C VAL A 111 -17.85 11.85 3.05
N GLN A 112 -19.08 11.40 3.34
CA GLN A 112 -19.82 10.55 2.39
C GLN A 112 -20.10 11.26 1.07
N ARG A 113 -20.45 12.54 1.11
CA ARG A 113 -20.68 13.36 -0.09
C ARG A 113 -19.39 13.64 -0.86
N ASP A 114 -18.26 13.75 -0.17
CA ASP A 114 -16.95 13.93 -0.80
C ASP A 114 -16.47 12.65 -1.52
N LEU A 115 -16.86 11.47 -1.03
CA LEU A 115 -16.59 10.19 -1.69
C LEU A 115 -17.48 9.96 -2.92
N LEU A 116 -18.66 10.55 -2.97
CA LEU A 116 -19.65 10.29 -4.01
C LEU A 116 -19.12 10.56 -5.43
N PRO A 117 -18.50 11.71 -5.74
CA PRO A 117 -17.94 11.95 -7.07
C PRO A 117 -16.92 10.90 -7.49
N LEU A 118 -16.13 10.38 -6.56
CA LEU A 118 -15.11 9.37 -6.86
C LEU A 118 -15.74 8.05 -7.33
N VAL A 119 -16.81 7.60 -6.65
CA VAL A 119 -17.50 6.35 -7.01
C VAL A 119 -18.51 6.53 -8.16
N GLU A 120 -18.90 7.76 -8.48
CA GLU A 120 -19.76 8.09 -9.63
C GLU A 120 -18.99 8.23 -10.95
N GLY A 121 -17.70 8.48 -10.87
CA GLY A 121 -16.82 8.76 -11.99
C GLY A 121 -16.47 10.25 -12.09
N THR A 122 -15.21 10.56 -11.89
CA THR A 122 -14.67 11.92 -11.99
C THR A 122 -13.23 11.90 -12.46
N ALA A 123 -12.73 13.07 -12.84
CA ALA A 123 -11.32 13.26 -13.17
C ALA A 123 -10.56 13.76 -11.93
N VAL A 124 -9.63 12.93 -11.44
CA VAL A 124 -8.79 13.24 -10.28
C VAL A 124 -7.40 13.64 -10.74
N SER A 125 -6.92 14.80 -10.29
CA SER A 125 -5.56 15.23 -10.55
C SER A 125 -4.60 14.51 -9.59
N THR A 126 -3.57 13.88 -10.15
CA THR A 126 -2.51 13.23 -9.39
C THR A 126 -1.15 13.80 -9.77
N LYS A 127 -0.12 13.53 -8.99
CA LYS A 127 1.27 13.91 -9.34
C LYS A 127 1.80 13.29 -10.63
N TYR A 128 1.12 12.28 -11.17
CA TYR A 128 1.50 11.60 -12.41
C TYR A 128 0.62 11.97 -13.61
N GLY A 129 -0.46 12.70 -13.38
CA GLY A 129 -1.43 13.10 -14.40
C GLY A 129 -2.87 12.99 -13.90
N VAL A 130 -3.82 13.26 -14.78
CA VAL A 130 -5.25 13.15 -14.48
C VAL A 130 -5.70 11.71 -14.67
N VAL A 131 -6.46 11.18 -13.70
CA VAL A 131 -7.03 9.83 -13.70
C VAL A 131 -8.55 9.93 -13.70
N LYS A 132 -9.21 9.20 -14.58
CA LYS A 132 -10.67 9.05 -14.58
C LYS A 132 -11.08 7.82 -13.78
N THR A 133 -12.08 7.98 -12.92
CA THR A 133 -12.50 6.91 -11.99
C THR A 133 -13.68 6.08 -12.48
N ASP A 134 -14.16 6.35 -13.71
CA ASP A 134 -15.39 5.75 -14.29
C ASP A 134 -15.37 4.22 -14.34
N HIS A 135 -14.19 3.60 -14.58
CA HIS A 135 -14.04 2.16 -14.71
C HIS A 135 -13.28 1.52 -13.53
N ILE A 136 -13.04 2.28 -12.46
CA ILE A 136 -12.39 1.76 -11.26
C ILE A 136 -13.42 0.99 -10.43
N LEU A 137 -13.05 -0.21 -9.97
CA LEU A 137 -13.85 -0.98 -9.03
C LEU A 137 -13.63 -0.46 -7.61
N PHE A 138 -14.69 -0.01 -6.96
CA PHE A 138 -14.66 0.38 -5.55
C PHE A 138 -15.21 -0.74 -4.68
N ILE A 139 -14.46 -1.12 -3.65
CA ILE A 139 -14.85 -2.11 -2.66
C ILE A 139 -14.81 -1.42 -1.30
N ALA A 140 -15.95 -1.31 -0.64
CA ALA A 140 -16.04 -0.75 0.70
C ALA A 140 -16.23 -1.86 1.74
N SER A 141 -15.48 -1.80 2.84
CA SER A 141 -15.60 -2.71 3.98
C SER A 141 -15.91 -1.95 5.26
N GLY A 142 -16.58 -2.61 6.19
CA GLY A 142 -16.87 -2.05 7.50
C GLY A 142 -17.49 -3.10 8.41
N ALA A 143 -17.28 -2.97 9.71
CA ALA A 143 -17.79 -3.92 10.70
C ALA A 143 -19.28 -3.74 11.01
N PHE A 144 -19.80 -2.53 10.87
CA PHE A 144 -21.21 -2.17 11.09
C PHE A 144 -21.80 -2.64 12.43
N HIS A 145 -21.00 -2.70 13.50
CA HIS A 145 -21.47 -3.13 14.83
C HIS A 145 -22.53 -2.20 15.41
N LEU A 146 -22.35 -0.87 15.27
CA LEU A 146 -23.25 0.16 15.81
C LEU A 146 -24.11 0.84 14.74
N SER A 147 -23.90 0.52 13.49
CA SER A 147 -24.60 1.07 12.34
C SER A 147 -24.93 -0.03 11.34
N LYS A 148 -25.69 0.30 10.30
CA LYS A 148 -26.03 -0.62 9.22
C LYS A 148 -25.60 -0.03 7.88
N PRO A 149 -25.37 -0.83 6.85
CA PRO A 149 -25.16 -0.31 5.49
C PRO A 149 -26.27 0.62 5.00
N SER A 150 -27.49 0.46 5.53
CA SER A 150 -28.64 1.35 5.26
C SER A 150 -28.53 2.74 5.91
N ASP A 151 -27.56 2.97 6.79
CA ASP A 151 -27.32 4.27 7.41
C ASP A 151 -26.36 5.16 6.58
N LEU A 152 -25.80 4.62 5.50
CA LEU A 152 -25.14 5.42 4.45
C LEU A 152 -26.19 6.30 3.75
N ILE A 153 -25.74 7.44 3.18
CA ILE A 153 -26.64 8.28 2.37
C ILE A 153 -27.17 7.48 1.17
N PRO A 154 -28.43 7.69 0.75
CA PRO A 154 -29.07 6.89 -0.31
C PRO A 154 -28.28 6.82 -1.61
N GLU A 155 -27.62 7.92 -1.98
CA GLU A 155 -26.81 8.02 -3.19
C GLU A 155 -25.64 7.04 -3.15
N LEU A 156 -24.95 6.95 -2.00
CA LEU A 156 -23.82 6.03 -1.82
C LEU A 156 -24.29 4.57 -1.77
N GLN A 157 -25.43 4.29 -1.15
CA GLN A 157 -26.02 2.96 -1.15
C GLN A 157 -26.30 2.47 -2.59
N GLY A 158 -26.74 3.36 -3.47
CA GLY A 158 -27.00 3.07 -4.88
C GLY A 158 -25.72 2.73 -5.66
N ARG A 159 -24.57 3.24 -5.21
CA ARG A 159 -23.25 2.97 -5.85
C ARG A 159 -22.56 1.73 -5.30
N PHE A 160 -22.98 1.20 -4.14
CA PHE A 160 -22.56 -0.07 -3.57
C PHE A 160 -23.74 -1.08 -3.53
N PRO A 161 -24.27 -1.49 -4.68
CA PRO A 161 -25.47 -2.34 -4.75
C PRO A 161 -25.19 -3.80 -4.33
N ILE A 162 -23.95 -4.26 -4.50
CA ILE A 162 -23.55 -5.63 -4.15
C ILE A 162 -23.09 -5.64 -2.69
N ARG A 163 -23.77 -6.44 -1.89
CA ARG A 163 -23.45 -6.60 -0.46
C ARG A 163 -23.06 -8.03 -0.20
N VAL A 164 -21.94 -8.18 0.50
CA VAL A 164 -21.41 -9.49 0.92
C VAL A 164 -21.23 -9.43 2.44
N GLU A 165 -21.77 -10.38 3.14
CA GLU A 165 -21.55 -10.56 4.57
C GLU A 165 -20.53 -11.66 4.78
N LEU A 166 -19.45 -11.35 5.51
CA LEU A 166 -18.43 -12.30 5.87
C LEU A 166 -18.89 -13.07 7.10
N GLN A 167 -18.72 -14.38 7.07
CA GLN A 167 -19.03 -15.26 8.20
C GLN A 167 -17.88 -15.25 9.21
N SER A 168 -18.22 -15.53 10.48
CA SER A 168 -17.24 -15.77 11.53
C SER A 168 -16.33 -16.93 11.17
N LEU A 169 -15.04 -16.82 11.51
CA LEU A 169 -14.07 -17.88 11.30
C LEU A 169 -14.35 -19.08 12.23
N SER A 170 -14.29 -20.30 11.70
CA SER A 170 -14.34 -21.53 12.47
C SER A 170 -12.96 -21.88 13.05
N VAL A 171 -12.93 -22.86 13.97
CA VAL A 171 -11.65 -23.41 14.50
C VAL A 171 -10.77 -23.93 13.37
N GLN A 172 -11.36 -24.58 12.36
CA GLN A 172 -10.64 -25.10 11.20
C GLN A 172 -10.05 -23.97 10.34
N ASP A 173 -10.77 -22.85 10.22
CA ASP A 173 -10.24 -21.69 9.50
C ASP A 173 -9.04 -21.09 10.24
N PHE A 174 -9.08 -21.00 11.58
CA PHE A 174 -7.93 -20.58 12.37
C PHE A 174 -6.74 -21.52 12.24
N GLU A 175 -6.95 -22.85 12.24
CA GLU A 175 -5.88 -23.82 11.96
C GLU A 175 -5.28 -23.61 10.57
N ALA A 176 -6.12 -23.42 9.55
CA ALA A 176 -5.68 -23.17 8.18
C ALA A 176 -4.86 -21.86 8.07
N ILE A 177 -5.29 -20.80 8.74
CA ILE A 177 -4.57 -19.52 8.80
C ILE A 177 -3.20 -19.69 9.45
N LEU A 178 -3.12 -20.43 10.57
CA LEU A 178 -1.88 -20.69 11.28
C LEU A 178 -0.87 -21.51 10.47
N MET A 179 -1.34 -22.45 9.63
CA MET A 179 -0.46 -23.42 8.97
C MET A 179 -0.28 -23.18 7.46
N GLN A 180 -1.36 -22.86 6.75
CA GLN A 180 -1.39 -22.91 5.28
C GLN A 180 -1.00 -21.58 4.63
N THR A 181 -1.15 -20.45 5.31
CA THR A 181 -0.82 -19.16 4.73
C THR A 181 0.69 -19.06 4.43
N ARG A 182 1.04 -18.32 3.36
CA ARG A 182 2.44 -18.19 2.91
C ARG A 182 3.34 -17.61 4.00
N ALA A 183 2.87 -16.63 4.74
CA ALA A 183 3.56 -15.98 5.85
C ALA A 183 2.77 -16.16 7.16
N SER A 184 2.48 -17.43 7.53
CA SER A 184 1.74 -17.72 8.75
C SER A 184 2.54 -17.28 10.00
N LEU A 185 1.84 -16.97 11.09
CA LEU A 185 2.47 -16.59 12.35
C LEU A 185 3.44 -17.67 12.84
N VAL A 186 3.08 -18.95 12.70
CA VAL A 186 3.96 -20.08 13.04
C VAL A 186 5.30 -19.95 12.32
N LYS A 187 5.28 -19.76 11.00
CA LYS A 187 6.50 -19.61 10.19
C LYS A 187 7.29 -18.36 10.56
N GLN A 188 6.59 -17.26 10.85
CA GLN A 188 7.23 -16.01 11.28
C GLN A 188 7.97 -16.18 12.61
N TYR A 189 7.32 -16.78 13.61
CA TYR A 189 7.95 -17.03 14.91
C TYR A 189 9.09 -18.05 14.81
N GLN A 190 8.95 -19.09 14.01
CA GLN A 190 10.04 -20.04 13.74
C GLN A 190 11.26 -19.32 13.13
N ALA A 191 11.05 -18.48 12.13
CA ALA A 191 12.12 -17.72 11.50
C ALA A 191 12.75 -16.71 12.46
N LEU A 192 11.94 -16.04 13.28
CA LEU A 192 12.41 -15.07 14.26
C LEU A 192 13.30 -15.73 15.33
N LEU A 193 12.87 -16.83 15.92
CA LEU A 193 13.65 -17.51 16.94
C LEU A 193 14.88 -18.22 16.38
N ALA A 194 14.85 -18.64 15.12
CA ALA A 194 16.02 -19.19 14.45
C ALA A 194 17.19 -18.19 14.37
N THR A 195 16.93 -16.88 14.36
CA THR A 195 18.00 -15.86 14.39
C THR A 195 18.82 -15.90 15.69
N GLU A 196 18.21 -16.37 16.78
CA GLU A 196 18.85 -16.56 18.08
C GLU A 196 19.30 -18.02 18.30
N ALA A 197 19.39 -18.82 17.23
CA ALA A 197 19.72 -20.24 17.28
C ALA A 197 18.76 -21.09 18.16
N VAL A 198 17.51 -20.63 18.33
CA VAL A 198 16.45 -21.35 19.02
C VAL A 198 15.54 -22.02 18.01
N THR A 199 15.38 -23.34 18.13
CA THR A 199 14.42 -24.10 17.33
C THR A 199 13.07 -24.10 18.01
N LEU A 200 12.05 -23.53 17.34
CA LEU A 200 10.65 -23.55 17.79
C LEU A 200 9.89 -24.60 16.98
N ASP A 201 9.24 -25.50 17.67
CA ASP A 201 8.33 -26.49 17.05
C ASP A 201 6.92 -26.33 17.61
N PHE A 202 5.92 -26.46 16.71
CA PHE A 202 4.50 -26.42 17.04
C PHE A 202 3.91 -27.80 16.78
N THR A 203 3.47 -28.47 17.83
CA THR A 203 2.77 -29.75 17.70
C THR A 203 1.38 -29.56 17.15
N ALA A 204 0.82 -30.60 16.52
CA ALA A 204 -0.51 -30.52 15.91
C ALA A 204 -1.61 -30.19 16.93
N ASP A 205 -1.55 -30.81 18.13
CA ASP A 205 -2.47 -30.52 19.24
C ASP A 205 -2.29 -29.09 19.78
N GLY A 206 -1.04 -28.56 19.77
CA GLY A 206 -0.74 -27.17 20.11
C GLY A 206 -1.39 -26.19 19.15
N ILE A 207 -1.33 -26.46 17.83
CA ILE A 207 -1.99 -25.63 16.81
C ILE A 207 -3.51 -25.67 17.00
N THR A 208 -4.11 -26.87 17.16
CA THR A 208 -5.55 -27.00 17.42
C THR A 208 -5.96 -26.23 18.68
N ARG A 209 -5.13 -26.28 19.74
CA ARG A 209 -5.43 -25.54 20.97
C ARG A 209 -5.35 -24.04 20.80
N LEU A 210 -4.36 -23.53 20.05
CA LEU A 210 -4.27 -22.12 19.71
C LEU A 210 -5.47 -21.65 18.88
N ALA A 211 -5.86 -22.44 17.88
CA ALA A 211 -7.02 -22.16 17.05
C ALA A 211 -8.33 -22.10 17.88
N GLN A 212 -8.49 -23.03 18.84
CA GLN A 212 -9.64 -23.05 19.75
C GLN A 212 -9.67 -21.80 20.65
N ILE A 213 -8.51 -21.39 21.20
CA ILE A 213 -8.43 -20.20 22.03
C ILE A 213 -8.76 -18.95 21.18
N ALA A 214 -8.22 -18.85 19.97
CA ALA A 214 -8.50 -17.76 19.07
C ALA A 214 -10.00 -17.67 18.71
N TYR A 215 -10.62 -18.83 18.44
CA TYR A 215 -12.07 -18.90 18.22
C TYR A 215 -12.87 -18.43 19.44
N ASP A 216 -12.54 -18.92 20.66
CA ASP A 216 -13.23 -18.56 21.89
C ASP A 216 -13.09 -17.05 22.20
N VAL A 217 -11.93 -16.46 21.92
CA VAL A 217 -11.71 -15.01 22.05
C VAL A 217 -12.53 -14.24 21.03
N ASN A 218 -12.50 -14.69 19.76
CA ASN A 218 -13.21 -14.04 18.68
C ASN A 218 -14.73 -14.02 18.90
N GLU A 219 -15.31 -15.11 19.41
CA GLU A 219 -16.72 -15.17 19.79
C GLU A 219 -17.10 -14.20 20.91
N ARG A 220 -16.16 -13.91 21.83
CA ARG A 220 -16.39 -12.98 22.96
C ARG A 220 -16.15 -11.52 22.59
N THR A 221 -15.39 -11.24 21.55
CA THR A 221 -14.94 -9.90 21.16
C THR A 221 -15.48 -9.44 19.81
N GLU A 222 -16.70 -9.83 19.48
CA GLU A 222 -17.42 -9.38 18.27
C GLU A 222 -16.71 -9.72 16.95
N ASN A 223 -16.07 -10.87 16.87
CA ASN A 223 -15.44 -11.37 15.64
C ASN A 223 -14.37 -10.44 15.03
N ILE A 224 -13.49 -9.89 15.85
CA ILE A 224 -12.41 -8.99 15.41
C ILE A 224 -11.20 -9.70 14.79
N GLY A 225 -11.26 -11.01 14.58
CA GLY A 225 -10.17 -11.78 13.95
C GLY A 225 -8.94 -11.95 14.84
N ALA A 226 -9.14 -12.25 16.10
CA ALA A 226 -8.12 -12.37 17.15
C ALA A 226 -7.02 -13.39 16.85
#